data_851aec8ed1d095378d4cdca7d1bb32da
#
_entry.id   851aec8ed1d095378d4cdca7d1bb32da
#
_cell.length_a   1.000
_cell.length_b   1.000
_cell.length_c   1.000
_cell.angle_alpha   90.00
_cell.angle_beta   90.00
_cell.angle_gamma   90.00
#
_symmetry.space_group_name_H-M   'P 1'
#
loop_
_entity.id
_entity.type
_entity.pdbx_description
1 polymer ?
#
loop_
_entity_poly.entity_id
_entity_poly.type
_entity_poly.pdbx_seq_one_letter_code
_entity_poly.pdbx_strand_id
1 'polypeptide(L)'
;MINIVIAKDFSKTPFGRYTTDSPNSAERFRRDFLVPAFRSGEQEVVVDFRGVALGIGSSFLEEAFGGLVRKEGLPKSRLKGRLVIKSDMPFYKEQIEKFIDIAEPEAR
;
A
#
# COMPACT_ATOMS: atom_id res chain seq x y z
N MET A 1 0.50 6.04 16.15
CA MET A 1 -0.11 5.16 15.14
C MET A 1 -0.76 5.98 14.06
N ILE A 2 -0.45 5.68 12.81
CA ILE A 2 -1.10 6.29 11.65
C ILE A 2 -2.15 5.32 11.15
N ASN A 3 -3.36 5.82 10.91
CA ASN A 3 -4.47 5.00 10.45
C ASN A 3 -4.99 5.55 9.11
N ILE A 4 -4.86 4.73 8.06
CA ILE A 4 -5.30 5.08 6.71
C ILE A 4 -6.52 4.22 6.39
N VAL A 5 -7.69 4.82 6.27
CA VAL A 5 -8.91 4.14 5.84
C VAL A 5 -9.07 4.43 4.35
N ILE A 6 -8.77 3.44 3.51
CA ILE A 6 -8.71 3.65 2.06
C ILE A 6 -10.01 4.24 1.51
N ALA A 7 -11.14 3.67 1.88
CA ALA A 7 -12.43 4.11 1.35
C ALA A 7 -12.79 5.54 1.74
N LYS A 8 -12.32 5.99 2.91
CA LYS A 8 -12.62 7.33 3.42
C LYS A 8 -11.56 8.35 3.04
N ASP A 9 -10.28 7.98 3.21
CA ASP A 9 -9.18 8.93 3.07
C ASP A 9 -8.71 9.04 1.62
N PHE A 10 -8.84 7.99 0.84
CA PHE A 10 -8.35 7.93 -0.53
C PHE A 10 -9.47 7.78 -1.56
N SER A 11 -10.08 6.60 -1.63
CA SER A 11 -11.14 6.33 -2.60
C SER A 11 -11.90 5.06 -2.24
N LYS A 12 -13.21 5.03 -2.55
CA LYS A 12 -14.01 3.81 -2.46
C LYS A 12 -13.77 2.88 -3.64
N THR A 13 -13.12 3.38 -4.70
CA THR A 13 -12.88 2.63 -5.93
C THR A 13 -11.43 2.75 -6.38
N PRO A 14 -10.47 2.26 -5.56
CA PRO A 14 -9.05 2.27 -5.97
C PRO A 14 -8.87 1.39 -7.21
N PHE A 15 -8.12 1.89 -8.18
CA PHE A 15 -7.98 1.20 -9.46
C PHE A 15 -6.75 1.68 -10.20
N GLY A 16 -6.03 0.73 -10.85
CA GLY A 16 -4.92 1.02 -11.72
C GLY A 16 -3.58 1.14 -11.01
N ARG A 17 -2.50 0.89 -11.76
CA ARG A 17 -1.14 1.00 -11.24
C ARG A 17 -0.66 2.44 -11.20
N TYR A 18 -0.84 3.17 -12.31
CA TYR A 18 -0.19 4.45 -12.53
C TYR A 18 -1.19 5.58 -12.65
N THR A 19 -0.72 6.80 -12.42
CA THR A 19 -1.58 7.99 -12.50
C THR A 19 -2.21 8.17 -13.88
N THR A 20 -1.58 7.60 -14.93
CA THR A 20 -2.15 7.60 -16.28
C THR A 20 -3.31 6.62 -16.43
N ASP A 21 -3.44 5.64 -15.53
CA ASP A 21 -4.53 4.66 -15.59
C ASP A 21 -5.80 5.17 -14.90
N SER A 22 -5.63 5.92 -13.82
CA SER A 22 -6.75 6.31 -12.96
C SER A 22 -6.32 7.41 -12.01
N PRO A 23 -7.22 8.32 -11.63
CA PRO A 23 -6.92 9.27 -10.55
C PRO A 23 -6.82 8.60 -9.18
N ASN A 24 -7.30 7.35 -9.06
CA ASN A 24 -7.28 6.60 -7.81
C ASN A 24 -6.28 5.44 -7.90
N SER A 25 -5.12 5.69 -8.52
CA SER A 25 -4.11 4.67 -8.79
C SER A 25 -3.28 4.29 -7.58
N ALA A 26 -2.65 3.13 -7.67
CA ALA A 26 -1.73 2.64 -6.65
C ALA A 26 -0.52 3.56 -6.49
N GLU A 27 -0.02 4.10 -7.59
CA GLU A 27 1.09 5.05 -7.56
C GLU A 27 0.75 6.28 -6.72
N ARG A 28 -0.44 6.84 -6.92
CA ARG A 28 -0.90 7.98 -6.15
C ARG A 28 -1.09 7.61 -4.67
N PHE A 29 -1.70 6.47 -4.40
CA PHE A 29 -1.91 6.00 -3.03
C PHE A 29 -0.57 5.82 -2.30
N ARG A 30 0.41 5.22 -2.97
CA ARG A 30 1.74 5.05 -2.40
C ARG A 30 2.38 6.39 -2.09
N ARG A 31 2.43 7.30 -3.07
CA ARG A 31 3.13 8.58 -2.93
C ARG A 31 2.47 9.50 -1.92
N ASP A 32 1.15 9.57 -1.92
CA ASP A 32 0.42 10.56 -1.12
C ASP A 32 0.08 10.05 0.29
N PHE A 33 -0.03 8.74 0.48
CA PHE A 33 -0.47 8.17 1.76
C PHE A 33 0.56 7.26 2.41
N LEU A 34 1.08 6.28 1.68
CA LEU A 34 1.98 5.29 2.27
C LEU A 34 3.36 5.85 2.59
N VAL A 35 3.96 6.57 1.65
CA VAL A 35 5.30 7.11 1.84
C VAL A 35 5.34 8.10 3.01
N PRO A 36 4.44 9.09 3.09
CA PRO A 36 4.45 9.98 4.24
C PRO A 36 4.24 9.25 5.56
N ALA A 37 3.37 8.23 5.58
CA ALA A 37 3.10 7.48 6.79
C ALA A 37 4.35 6.74 7.29
N PHE A 38 5.07 6.06 6.39
CA PHE A 38 6.26 5.32 6.79
C PHE A 38 7.45 6.22 7.11
N ARG A 39 7.47 7.44 6.59
CA ARG A 39 8.52 8.41 6.89
C ARG A 39 8.24 9.23 8.14
N SER A 40 7.05 9.12 8.71
CA SER A 40 6.65 9.91 9.89
C SER A 40 7.35 9.51 11.18
N GLY A 41 7.90 8.29 11.25
CA GLY A 41 8.51 7.78 12.46
C GLY A 41 7.55 7.08 13.41
N GLU A 42 6.26 7.03 13.07
CA GLU A 42 5.28 6.33 13.90
C GLU A 42 5.54 4.82 13.92
N GLN A 43 5.23 4.17 15.06
CA GLN A 43 5.47 2.75 15.24
C GLN A 43 4.65 1.90 14.29
N GLU A 44 3.36 2.20 14.17
CA GLU A 44 2.46 1.43 13.34
C GLU A 44 1.81 2.28 12.25
N VAL A 45 1.69 1.69 11.06
CA VAL A 45 0.93 2.24 9.95
C VAL A 45 -0.18 1.24 9.66
N VAL A 46 -1.40 1.60 10.00
CA VAL A 46 -2.57 0.76 9.82
C VAL A 46 -3.25 1.14 8.50
N VAL A 47 -3.43 0.16 7.62
CA VAL A 47 -4.13 0.37 6.35
C VAL A 47 -5.41 -0.46 6.40
N ASP A 48 -6.55 0.22 6.37
CA ASP A 48 -7.86 -0.39 6.51
C ASP A 48 -8.53 -0.48 5.14
N PHE A 49 -8.78 -1.70 4.68
CA PHE A 49 -9.37 -1.99 3.38
C PHE A 49 -10.90 -2.09 3.40
N ARG A 50 -11.49 -2.00 4.59
CA ARG A 50 -12.95 -2.15 4.71
C ARG A 50 -13.67 -0.94 4.13
N GLY A 51 -14.82 -1.19 3.50
CA GLY A 51 -15.65 -0.13 2.92
C GLY A 51 -15.34 0.21 1.46
N VAL A 52 -14.34 -0.45 0.87
CA VAL A 52 -14.07 -0.30 -0.57
C VAL A 52 -15.20 -0.96 -1.35
N ALA A 53 -15.72 -0.27 -2.37
CA ALA A 53 -16.92 -0.70 -3.09
C ALA A 53 -16.71 -2.00 -3.86
N LEU A 54 -15.52 -2.18 -4.44
CA LEU A 54 -15.14 -3.38 -5.18
C LEU A 54 -13.84 -3.90 -4.60
N GLY A 55 -13.56 -5.18 -4.83
CA GLY A 55 -12.29 -5.76 -4.42
C GLY A 55 -11.10 -5.04 -5.04
N ILE A 56 -10.01 -4.97 -4.31
CA ILE A 56 -8.78 -4.37 -4.80
C ILE A 56 -7.96 -5.43 -5.50
N GLY A 57 -7.57 -5.15 -6.75
CA GLY A 57 -6.82 -6.10 -7.55
C GLY A 57 -5.38 -6.27 -7.11
N SER A 58 -4.80 -7.43 -7.45
CA SER A 58 -3.41 -7.75 -7.10
C SER A 58 -2.42 -6.77 -7.71
N SER A 59 -2.70 -6.23 -8.90
CA SER A 59 -1.80 -5.26 -9.53
C SER A 59 -1.73 -3.95 -8.74
N PHE A 60 -2.86 -3.52 -8.16
CA PHE A 60 -2.88 -2.36 -7.29
C PHE A 60 -2.03 -2.62 -6.04
N LEU A 61 -2.23 -3.76 -5.40
CA LEU A 61 -1.49 -4.12 -4.19
C LEU A 61 0.01 -4.21 -4.45
N GLU A 62 0.39 -4.83 -5.56
CA GLU A 62 1.79 -4.96 -5.93
C GLU A 62 2.44 -3.60 -6.17
N GLU A 63 1.79 -2.72 -6.92
CA GLU A 63 2.34 -1.39 -7.21
C GLU A 63 2.39 -0.52 -5.95
N ALA A 64 1.35 -0.58 -5.11
CA ALA A 64 1.30 0.25 -3.90
C ALA A 64 2.34 -0.21 -2.87
N PHE A 65 2.35 -1.48 -2.53
CA PHE A 65 3.18 -2.00 -1.43
C PHE A 65 4.54 -2.51 -1.90
N GLY A 66 4.58 -3.26 -2.99
CA GLY A 66 5.85 -3.66 -3.61
C GLY A 66 6.63 -2.45 -4.09
N GLY A 67 5.93 -1.44 -4.56
CA GLY A 67 6.54 -0.17 -5.00
C GLY A 67 7.25 0.57 -3.89
N LEU A 68 6.86 0.36 -2.61
CA LEU A 68 7.58 0.97 -1.49
C LEU A 68 9.03 0.50 -1.44
N VAL A 69 9.28 -0.75 -1.76
CA VAL A 69 10.64 -1.30 -1.86
C VAL A 69 11.28 -0.91 -3.18
N ARG A 70 10.58 -1.20 -4.27
CA ARG A 70 11.14 -1.07 -5.62
C ARG A 70 11.42 0.38 -6.01
N LYS A 71 10.42 1.26 -5.83
CA LYS A 71 10.51 2.66 -6.26
C LYS A 71 11.02 3.59 -5.18
N GLU A 72 10.57 3.38 -3.94
CA GLU A 72 10.86 4.31 -2.85
C GLU A 72 12.10 3.90 -2.04
N GLY A 73 12.58 2.67 -2.22
CA GLY A 73 13.78 2.19 -1.54
C GLY A 73 13.64 1.96 -0.06
N LEU A 74 12.41 1.76 0.44
CA LEU A 74 12.20 1.51 1.85
C LEU A 74 12.64 0.09 2.21
N PRO A 75 13.36 -0.10 3.33
CA PRO A 75 13.78 -1.44 3.75
C PRO A 75 12.59 -2.32 4.10
N LYS A 76 12.62 -3.58 3.67
CA LYS A 76 11.55 -4.53 3.95
C LYS A 76 11.31 -4.70 5.45
N SER A 77 12.38 -4.71 6.26
CA SER A 77 12.26 -4.86 7.70
C SER A 77 11.46 -3.71 8.32
N ARG A 78 11.63 -2.49 7.80
CA ARG A 78 10.88 -1.34 8.27
C ARG A 78 9.39 -1.49 7.97
N LEU A 79 9.06 -2.00 6.79
CA LEU A 79 7.68 -2.18 6.38
C LEU A 79 7.00 -3.29 7.17
N LYS A 80 7.65 -4.45 7.27
CA LYS A 80 7.04 -5.63 7.88
C LYS A 80 6.78 -5.47 9.37
N GLY A 81 7.64 -4.75 10.06
CA GLY A 81 7.48 -4.54 11.50
C GLY A 81 6.47 -3.47 11.88
N ARG A 82 6.05 -2.65 10.92
CA ARG A 82 5.18 -1.49 11.18
C ARG A 82 3.83 -1.54 10.50
N LEU A 83 3.70 -2.32 9.43
CA LEU A 83 2.47 -2.37 8.63
C LEU A 83 1.44 -3.29 9.25
N VAL A 84 0.24 -2.75 9.49
CA VAL A 84 -0.90 -3.51 10.00
C VAL A 84 -2.03 -3.40 8.98
N ILE A 85 -2.51 -4.55 8.50
CA ILE A 85 -3.59 -4.59 7.51
C ILE A 85 -4.89 -4.96 8.20
N LYS A 86 -5.91 -4.10 8.05
CA LYS A 86 -7.27 -4.40 8.50
C LYS A 86 -8.12 -4.71 7.29
N SER A 87 -8.72 -5.89 7.27
CA SER A 87 -9.53 -6.33 6.15
C SER A 87 -10.44 -7.47 6.58
N ASP A 88 -11.63 -7.56 5.97
CA ASP A 88 -12.51 -8.71 6.11
C ASP A 88 -12.03 -9.88 5.23
N MET A 89 -11.05 -9.61 4.35
CA MET A 89 -10.51 -10.56 3.40
C MET A 89 -9.06 -10.89 3.76
N PRO A 90 -8.78 -12.06 4.35
CA PRO A 90 -7.42 -12.36 4.81
C PRO A 90 -6.37 -12.41 3.70
N PHE A 91 -6.78 -12.65 2.46
CA PHE A 91 -5.81 -12.74 1.37
C PHE A 91 -5.11 -11.41 1.05
N TYR A 92 -5.69 -10.26 1.40
CA TYR A 92 -5.01 -8.98 1.19
C TYR A 92 -3.70 -8.92 1.96
N LYS A 93 -3.72 -9.31 3.22
CA LYS A 93 -2.52 -9.32 4.04
C LYS A 93 -1.47 -10.25 3.47
N GLU A 94 -1.88 -11.45 3.08
CA GLU A 94 -0.98 -12.45 2.51
C GLU A 94 -0.33 -11.96 1.21
N GLN A 95 -1.12 -11.38 0.31
CA GLN A 95 -0.62 -10.84 -0.94
C GLN A 95 0.35 -9.69 -0.72
N ILE A 96 -0.01 -8.77 0.18
CA ILE A 96 0.83 -7.61 0.47
C ILE A 96 2.18 -8.06 1.01
N GLU A 97 2.19 -8.99 1.97
CA GLU A 97 3.44 -9.52 2.53
C GLU A 97 4.29 -10.17 1.44
N LYS A 98 3.66 -10.95 0.56
CA LYS A 98 4.37 -11.59 -0.55
C LYS A 98 4.98 -10.55 -1.49
N PHE A 99 4.21 -9.53 -1.87
CA PHE A 99 4.70 -8.51 -2.80
C PHE A 99 5.86 -7.72 -2.21
N ILE A 100 5.83 -7.46 -0.90
CA ILE A 100 6.95 -6.82 -0.23
C ILE A 100 8.17 -7.74 -0.23
N ASP A 101 7.96 -9.03 0.07
CA ASP A 101 9.05 -10.00 0.16
C ASP A 101 9.78 -10.21 -1.17
N ILE A 102 9.06 -10.24 -2.28
CA ILE A 102 9.67 -10.48 -3.60
C ILE A 102 10.14 -9.21 -4.30
N ALA A 103 9.77 -8.05 -3.80
CA ALA A 103 10.17 -6.79 -4.43
C ALA A 103 11.69 -6.58 -4.28
N GLU A 104 12.29 -6.01 -5.33
CA GLU A 104 13.71 -5.67 -5.34
C GLU A 104 13.85 -4.17 -5.60
N PRO A 105 14.78 -3.48 -4.91
CA PRO A 105 15.03 -2.07 -5.19
C PRO A 105 15.47 -1.88 -6.64
N GLU A 106 14.97 -0.83 -7.28
CA GLU A 106 15.41 -0.51 -8.63
C GLU A 106 16.88 -0.09 -8.62
N ALA A 107 17.60 -0.51 -9.66
CA ALA A 107 18.97 -0.06 -9.87
C ALA A 107 18.96 1.44 -10.18
N ARG A 108 19.90 2.15 -9.61
CA ARG A 108 20.04 3.59 -9.82
C ARG A 108 21.32 3.91 -10.55
#